data_8c837b3c07f9ec5e6085f19680497daf
#
_entry.id   8c837b3c07f9ec5e6085f19680497daf
#
_cell.length_a   1.000
_cell.length_b   1.000
_cell.length_c   1.000
_cell.angle_alpha   90.00
_cell.angle_beta   90.00
_cell.angle_gamma   90.00
#
_symmetry.space_group_name_H-M   'P 1'
#
loop_
_entity.id
_entity.type
_entity.pdbx_description
1 polymer ?
#
loop_
_entity_poly.entity_id
_entity_poly.type
_entity_poly.pdbx_seq_one_letter_code
_entity_poly.pdbx_strand_id
1 'polypeptide(L)'
;MVSGATTGDDPSAELTQVFFLQRSVVGSTMGTRGELQRLISLVDATGLRPEIDSIRPFSEAHSAFEDLLAGEHFGKIVLKI
;
A
#
# COMPACT_ATOMS: atom_id res chain seq x y z
N MET A 1 -5.27 -5.15 10.70
CA MET A 1 -4.12 -5.62 9.89
C MET A 1 -3.02 -4.58 9.93
N VAL A 2 -1.78 -4.99 10.04
CA VAL A 2 -0.60 -4.10 10.06
C VAL A 2 0.26 -4.44 8.84
N SER A 3 0.49 -3.48 7.97
CA SER A 3 1.24 -3.66 6.72
C SER A 3 2.49 -2.78 6.60
N GLY A 4 2.77 -1.94 7.59
CA GLY A 4 3.94 -1.08 7.60
C GLY A 4 4.06 -0.26 8.87
N ALA A 5 5.21 0.37 9.03
CA ALA A 5 5.56 1.18 10.18
C ALA A 5 6.36 2.44 9.77
N THR A 6 5.97 3.05 8.66
CA THR A 6 6.69 4.18 8.05
C THR A 6 6.76 5.41 8.95
N THR A 7 5.77 5.60 9.81
CA THR A 7 5.69 6.73 10.74
C THR A 7 6.13 6.38 12.17
N GLY A 8 6.51 5.14 12.43
CA GLY A 8 6.96 4.63 13.72
C GLY A 8 6.53 3.18 13.93
N ASP A 9 7.29 2.45 14.70
CA ASP A 9 7.13 1.01 14.92
C ASP A 9 6.83 0.63 16.38
N ASP A 10 6.64 1.62 17.26
CA ASP A 10 6.34 1.40 18.69
C ASP A 10 5.02 2.06 19.14
N PRO A 11 3.90 1.79 18.46
CA PRO A 11 2.60 2.27 18.92
C PRO A 11 2.08 1.43 20.08
N SER A 12 1.31 2.05 20.98
CA SER A 12 0.59 1.34 22.02
C SER A 12 -0.48 0.43 21.42
N ALA A 13 -0.50 -0.83 21.82
CA ALA A 13 -1.44 -1.83 21.29
C ALA A 13 -2.70 -2.02 22.15
N GLU A 14 -2.80 -1.42 23.32
CA GLU A 14 -3.92 -1.60 24.26
C GLU A 14 -4.41 -3.06 24.36
N LEU A 15 -3.56 -3.93 24.88
CA LEU A 15 -3.79 -5.38 24.91
C LEU A 15 -5.15 -5.76 25.57
N THR A 16 -5.62 -4.97 26.53
CA THR A 16 -6.94 -5.20 27.16
C THR A 16 -8.06 -5.19 26.13
N GLN A 17 -8.04 -4.27 25.18
CA GLN A 17 -9.04 -4.23 24.13
C GLN A 17 -8.90 -5.41 23.14
N VAL A 18 -7.68 -5.89 22.94
CA VAL A 18 -7.45 -7.03 22.05
C VAL A 18 -8.13 -8.28 22.57
N PHE A 19 -7.88 -8.66 23.85
CA PHE A 19 -8.47 -9.89 24.37
C PHE A 19 -9.95 -9.73 24.78
N PHE A 20 -10.32 -8.60 25.38
CA PHE A 20 -11.68 -8.39 25.87
C PHE A 20 -12.72 -8.31 24.74
N LEU A 21 -12.33 -7.74 23.60
CA LEU A 21 -13.19 -7.60 22.42
C LEU A 21 -12.93 -8.67 21.36
N GLN A 22 -12.17 -9.70 21.68
CA GLN A 22 -11.84 -10.81 20.78
C GLN A 22 -11.28 -10.33 19.43
N ARG A 23 -10.42 -9.31 19.46
CA ARG A 23 -9.76 -8.75 18.28
C ARG A 23 -8.50 -9.53 17.93
N SER A 24 -8.10 -9.44 16.68
CA SER A 24 -6.86 -10.02 16.20
C SER A 24 -5.97 -8.95 15.60
N VAL A 25 -4.66 -9.09 15.80
CA VAL A 25 -3.63 -8.28 15.14
C VAL A 25 -2.91 -9.20 14.17
N VAL A 26 -3.00 -8.87 12.88
CA VAL A 26 -2.42 -9.70 11.81
C VAL A 26 -1.44 -8.84 11.02
N GLY A 27 -0.22 -9.34 10.89
CA GLY A 27 0.82 -8.72 10.07
C GLY A 27 0.73 -9.17 8.61
N SER A 28 1.04 -8.25 7.71
CA SER A 28 1.18 -8.53 6.28
C SER A 28 2.40 -7.77 5.78
N THR A 29 3.28 -8.45 5.09
CA THR A 29 4.46 -7.83 4.50
C THR A 29 4.70 -8.38 3.11
N MET A 30 5.10 -7.52 2.20
CA MET A 30 5.58 -7.84 0.85
C MET A 30 4.93 -9.08 0.21
N GLY A 31 5.56 -9.61 -0.80
CA GLY A 31 5.17 -10.83 -1.49
C GLY A 31 6.34 -11.39 -2.29
N THR A 32 6.21 -12.61 -2.72
CA THR A 32 7.15 -13.25 -3.63
C THR A 32 6.89 -12.84 -5.08
N ARG A 33 7.86 -13.07 -5.94
CA ARG A 33 7.68 -12.86 -7.39
C ARG A 33 6.51 -13.69 -7.95
N GLY A 34 6.33 -14.92 -7.46
CA GLY A 34 5.23 -15.79 -7.90
C GLY A 34 3.86 -15.25 -7.45
N GLU A 35 3.78 -14.64 -6.27
CA GLU A 35 2.56 -14.00 -5.79
C GLU A 35 2.21 -12.75 -6.62
N LEU A 36 3.21 -11.94 -6.97
CA LEU A 36 3.01 -10.80 -7.87
C LEU A 36 2.48 -11.27 -9.24
N GLN A 37 3.05 -12.34 -9.79
CA GLN A 37 2.61 -12.89 -11.06
C GLN A 37 1.16 -13.38 -11.02
N ARG A 38 0.76 -14.04 -9.92
CA ARG A 38 -0.64 -14.46 -9.70
C ARG A 38 -1.57 -13.25 -9.54
N LEU A 39 -1.13 -12.20 -8.86
CA LEU A 39 -1.89 -10.96 -8.71
C LEU A 39 -2.13 -10.30 -10.08
N ILE A 40 -1.11 -10.21 -10.90
CA ILE A 40 -1.23 -9.66 -12.27
C ILE A 40 -2.22 -10.48 -13.09
N SER A 41 -2.14 -11.80 -13.03
CA SER A 41 -3.09 -12.69 -13.72
C SER A 41 -4.53 -12.49 -13.24
N LEU A 42 -4.74 -12.31 -11.94
CA LEU A 42 -6.06 -12.02 -11.38
C LEU A 42 -6.62 -10.70 -11.90
N VAL A 43 -5.80 -9.65 -11.87
CA VAL A 43 -6.17 -8.31 -12.36
C VAL A 43 -6.55 -8.37 -13.84
N ASP A 44 -5.77 -9.09 -14.64
CA ASP A 44 -6.04 -9.26 -16.07
C ASP A 44 -7.34 -10.03 -16.33
N ALA A 45 -7.55 -11.14 -15.62
CA ALA A 45 -8.74 -11.99 -15.79
C ALA A 45 -10.04 -11.33 -15.29
N THR A 46 -9.98 -10.54 -14.24
CA THR A 46 -11.18 -9.95 -13.58
C THR A 46 -11.50 -8.53 -14.03
N GLY A 47 -10.57 -7.86 -14.73
CA GLY A 47 -10.72 -6.47 -15.10
C GLY A 47 -10.59 -5.49 -13.93
N LEU A 48 -10.20 -5.96 -12.74
CA LEU A 48 -9.88 -5.10 -11.60
C LEU A 48 -8.78 -4.09 -11.97
N ARG A 49 -8.88 -2.91 -11.45
CA ARG A 49 -7.83 -1.88 -11.63
C ARG A 49 -7.46 -1.29 -10.27
N PRO A 50 -6.18 -1.02 -10.03
CA PRO A 50 -5.76 -0.31 -8.83
C PRO A 50 -6.29 1.11 -8.88
N GLU A 51 -6.48 1.71 -7.71
CA GLU A 51 -6.79 3.12 -7.62
C GLU A 51 -5.57 3.95 -8.05
N ILE A 52 -5.78 4.84 -8.99
CA ILE A 52 -4.72 5.71 -9.54
C ILE A 52 -4.99 7.14 -9.11
N ASP A 53 -4.05 7.73 -8.38
CA ASP A 53 -4.08 9.14 -8.01
C ASP A 53 -3.77 10.02 -9.21
N SER A 54 -2.65 9.74 -9.88
CA SER A 54 -2.23 10.50 -11.06
C SER A 54 -1.34 9.66 -11.97
N ILE A 55 -1.43 9.97 -13.27
CA ILE A 55 -0.52 9.47 -14.29
C ILE A 55 0.24 10.67 -14.85
N ARG A 56 1.56 10.67 -14.69
CA ARG A 56 2.42 11.80 -15.06
C ARG A 56 3.51 11.36 -16.05
N PRO A 57 3.98 12.25 -16.92
CA PRO A 57 5.15 11.95 -17.73
C PRO A 57 6.38 11.77 -16.84
N PHE A 58 7.35 11.01 -17.31
CA PHE A 58 8.58 10.73 -16.55
C PHE A 58 9.34 12.01 -16.18
N SER A 59 9.24 13.07 -16.98
CA SER A 59 9.83 14.37 -16.69
C SER A 59 9.34 14.99 -15.37
N GLU A 60 8.17 14.58 -14.86
CA GLU A 60 7.60 15.04 -13.60
C GLU A 60 7.92 14.11 -12.42
N ALA A 61 8.89 13.22 -12.56
CA ALA A 61 9.26 12.27 -11.51
C ALA A 61 9.60 12.96 -10.19
N HIS A 62 10.29 14.10 -10.23
CA HIS A 62 10.68 14.84 -9.03
C HIS A 62 9.45 15.28 -8.22
N SER A 63 8.48 15.92 -8.87
CA SER A 63 7.24 16.35 -8.20
C SER A 63 6.40 15.17 -7.72
N ALA A 64 6.43 14.04 -8.44
CA ALA A 64 5.75 12.82 -8.02
C ALA A 64 6.34 12.26 -6.72
N PHE A 65 7.66 12.27 -6.57
CA PHE A 65 8.31 11.87 -5.32
C PHE A 65 8.03 12.84 -4.17
N GLU A 66 7.97 14.14 -4.44
CA GLU A 66 7.59 15.13 -3.43
C GLU A 66 6.16 14.86 -2.91
N ASP A 67 5.21 14.60 -3.79
CA ASP A 67 3.83 14.27 -3.41
C ASP A 67 3.75 12.94 -2.65
N LEU A 68 4.56 11.95 -3.04
CA LEU A 68 4.65 10.69 -2.32
C LEU A 68 5.15 10.89 -0.88
N LEU A 69 6.17 11.73 -0.69
CA LEU A 69 6.70 12.07 0.62
C LEU A 69 5.72 12.86 1.47
N ALA A 70 4.93 13.75 0.86
CA ALA A 70 3.89 14.50 1.55
C ALA A 70 2.75 13.61 2.07
N GLY A 71 2.51 12.45 1.43
CA GLY A 71 1.51 11.48 1.87
C GLY A 71 0.07 11.90 1.67
N GLU A 72 -0.19 12.95 0.90
CA GLU A 72 -1.53 13.51 0.67
C GLU A 72 -2.19 12.98 -0.62
N HIS A 73 -1.77 11.83 -1.10
CA HIS A 73 -2.31 11.19 -2.30
C HIS A 73 -3.17 9.97 -1.94
N PHE A 74 -4.09 9.61 -2.82
CA PHE A 74 -4.91 8.41 -2.68
C PHE A 74 -4.72 7.48 -3.88
N GLY A 75 -4.16 6.31 -3.62
CA GLY A 75 -3.85 5.33 -4.67
C GLY A 75 -2.41 5.42 -5.16
N LYS A 76 -2.19 5.09 -6.41
CA LYS A 76 -0.87 4.99 -7.02
C LYS A 76 -0.54 6.22 -7.86
N ILE A 77 0.65 6.77 -7.65
CA ILE A 77 1.25 7.74 -8.57
C ILE A 77 2.02 6.94 -9.63
N VAL A 78 1.65 7.12 -10.89
CA VAL A 78 2.22 6.37 -12.01
C VAL A 78 3.03 7.32 -12.89
N LEU A 79 4.25 6.91 -13.23
CA LEU A 79 5.09 7.60 -14.19
C LEU A 79 5.06 6.86 -15.52
N LYS A 80 4.70 7.59 -16.56
CA LYS A 80 4.67 7.06 -17.94
C LYS A 80 5.96 7.40 -18.65
N ILE A 81 6.62 6.38 -19.15
CA ILE A 81 7.83 6.50 -19.96
C ILE A 81 7.49 6.84 -21.41
#